data_521e0155b1cddaaf9f5f9f317e503347
#
_entry.id   521e0155b1cddaaf9f5f9f317e503347
#
_cell.length_a   1.000
_cell.length_b   1.000
_cell.length_c   1.000
_cell.angle_alpha   90.00
_cell.angle_beta   90.00
_cell.angle_gamma   90.00
#
_symmetry.space_group_name_H-M   'P 1'
#
loop_
_entity.id
_entity.type
_entity.pdbx_description
1 polymer ?
#
loop_
_entity_poly.entity_id
_entity_poly.type
_entity_poly.pdbx_seq_one_letter_code
_entity_poly.pdbx_strand_id
1 'polypeptide(L)'
;RLLSKDGVNLIVTDINKDNAQRAVDDFDAQFVEPDDIFSVEADVFAPCALGGILNDDTIPQLKVKAVCGSANNQLKDEETHSKMLEDKNILYAPDYIVNSGGVINTADELNGYNEDRAKESIKGIDQVLKHIFDISREQNETPLEASQRFAEKRMEQMSRIHDIRK
;
A
#
# COMPACT_ATOMS: atom_id res chain seq x y z
N ARG A 1 10.97 -7.72 9.76
CA ARG A 1 11.71 -7.24 10.92
C ARG A 1 10.95 -6.19 11.75
N LEU A 2 10.39 -5.12 11.13
CA LEU A 2 9.62 -4.11 11.89
C LEU A 2 8.33 -4.71 12.44
N LEU A 3 7.53 -5.35 11.60
CA LEU A 3 6.29 -6.00 11.99
C LEU A 3 6.49 -7.08 13.07
N SER A 4 7.57 -7.87 12.96
CA SER A 4 7.92 -8.86 13.99
C SER A 4 8.21 -8.21 15.35
N LYS A 5 8.86 -7.03 15.39
CA LYS A 5 9.08 -6.28 16.62
C LYS A 5 7.79 -5.75 17.26
N ASP A 6 6.79 -5.49 16.44
CA ASP A 6 5.46 -5.04 16.87
C ASP A 6 4.54 -6.21 17.27
N GLY A 7 5.07 -7.45 17.28
CA GLY A 7 4.33 -8.64 17.71
C GLY A 7 3.32 -9.18 16.69
N VAL A 8 3.49 -8.83 15.41
CA VAL A 8 2.64 -9.34 14.32
C VAL A 8 3.02 -10.78 13.98
N ASN A 9 2.03 -11.67 13.86
CA ASN A 9 2.22 -13.01 13.31
C ASN A 9 2.43 -12.91 11.81
N LEU A 10 3.56 -13.41 11.33
CA LEU A 10 3.96 -13.31 9.93
C LEU A 10 3.71 -14.62 9.20
N ILE A 11 2.98 -14.54 8.07
CA ILE A 11 2.86 -15.61 7.10
C ILE A 11 3.51 -15.09 5.82
N VAL A 12 4.46 -15.82 5.29
CA VAL A 12 5.31 -15.35 4.19
C VAL A 12 5.37 -16.35 3.05
N THR A 13 5.56 -15.80 1.86
CA THR A 13 5.92 -16.56 0.67
C THR A 13 6.96 -15.80 -0.14
N ASP A 14 7.78 -16.50 -0.88
CA ASP A 14 8.73 -15.96 -1.86
C ASP A 14 9.01 -17.04 -2.90
N ILE A 15 9.17 -16.67 -4.17
CA ILE A 15 9.62 -17.61 -5.23
C ILE A 15 11.05 -18.10 -4.96
N ASN A 16 11.85 -17.32 -4.24
CA ASN A 16 13.16 -17.72 -3.75
C ASN A 16 13.00 -18.35 -2.34
N LYS A 17 13.14 -19.65 -2.28
CA LYS A 17 12.98 -20.42 -1.03
C LYS A 17 13.98 -20.00 0.07
N ASP A 18 15.18 -19.56 -0.30
CA ASP A 18 16.18 -19.09 0.68
C ASP A 18 15.73 -17.78 1.37
N ASN A 19 15.06 -16.88 0.63
CA ASN A 19 14.49 -15.68 1.22
C ASN A 19 13.35 -16.01 2.19
N ALA A 20 12.47 -16.92 1.78
CA ALA A 20 11.38 -17.37 2.63
C ALA A 20 11.92 -18.04 3.91
N GLN A 21 12.91 -18.93 3.77
CA GLN A 21 13.52 -19.63 4.90
C GLN A 21 14.18 -18.63 5.88
N ARG A 22 14.87 -17.62 5.37
CA ARG A 22 15.43 -16.56 6.24
C ARG A 22 14.35 -15.83 7.04
N ALA A 23 13.17 -15.59 6.45
CA ALA A 23 12.08 -14.97 7.21
C ALA A 23 11.53 -15.89 8.32
N VAL A 24 11.50 -17.20 8.07
CA VAL A 24 11.15 -18.20 9.09
C VAL A 24 12.20 -18.19 10.21
N ASP A 25 13.49 -18.28 9.88
CA ASP A 25 14.57 -18.38 10.85
C ASP A 25 14.76 -17.10 11.67
N ASP A 26 14.66 -15.92 11.03
CA ASP A 26 14.94 -14.63 11.65
C ASP A 26 13.75 -14.04 12.41
N PHE A 27 12.50 -14.37 12.02
CA PHE A 27 11.28 -13.69 12.49
C PHE A 27 10.18 -14.63 12.96
N ASP A 28 10.43 -15.94 13.04
CA ASP A 28 9.43 -16.96 13.39
C ASP A 28 8.19 -16.89 12.48
N ALA A 29 8.42 -16.62 11.19
CA ALA A 29 7.35 -16.51 10.21
C ALA A 29 6.89 -17.91 9.76
N GLN A 30 5.61 -18.06 9.48
CA GLN A 30 5.07 -19.25 8.85
C GLN A 30 5.26 -19.16 7.33
N PHE A 31 5.90 -20.15 6.72
CA PHE A 31 6.00 -20.26 5.26
C PHE A 31 4.76 -20.91 4.67
N VAL A 32 4.30 -20.40 3.52
CA VAL A 32 3.31 -21.03 2.64
C VAL A 32 3.81 -20.98 1.20
N GLU A 33 3.36 -21.93 0.38
CA GLU A 33 3.72 -21.95 -1.04
C GLU A 33 3.12 -20.74 -1.78
N PRO A 34 3.77 -20.24 -2.85
CA PRO A 34 3.32 -19.03 -3.56
C PRO A 34 1.86 -19.06 -4.03
N ASP A 35 1.37 -20.21 -4.48
CA ASP A 35 0.00 -20.35 -4.98
C ASP A 35 -1.04 -20.35 -3.85
N ASP A 36 -0.64 -20.67 -2.64
CA ASP A 36 -1.53 -20.77 -1.48
C ASP A 36 -1.72 -19.44 -0.74
N ILE A 37 -0.84 -18.46 -0.94
CA ILE A 37 -0.81 -17.20 -0.17
C ILE A 37 -2.13 -16.42 -0.24
N PHE A 38 -2.84 -16.48 -1.36
CA PHE A 38 -4.09 -15.74 -1.57
C PHE A 38 -5.26 -16.32 -0.76
N SER A 39 -5.18 -17.59 -0.40
CA SER A 39 -6.23 -18.30 0.35
C SER A 39 -6.01 -18.30 1.87
N VAL A 40 -4.90 -17.74 2.32
CA VAL A 40 -4.54 -17.65 3.74
C VAL A 40 -5.51 -16.73 4.48
N GLU A 41 -5.99 -17.19 5.63
CA GLU A 41 -6.77 -16.36 6.55
C GLU A 41 -5.82 -15.48 7.37
N ALA A 42 -5.95 -14.18 7.21
CA ALA A 42 -5.12 -13.19 7.89
C ALA A 42 -5.87 -11.85 8.05
N ASP A 43 -5.33 -10.93 8.84
CA ASP A 43 -5.90 -9.58 8.92
C ASP A 43 -5.51 -8.72 7.72
N VAL A 44 -4.25 -8.83 7.27
CA VAL A 44 -3.70 -7.98 6.20
C VAL A 44 -2.94 -8.84 5.20
N PHE A 45 -3.25 -8.67 3.92
CA PHE A 45 -2.43 -9.13 2.81
C PHE A 45 -1.49 -8.00 2.36
N ALA A 46 -0.19 -8.27 2.30
CA ALA A 46 0.84 -7.27 1.98
C ALA A 46 1.60 -7.65 0.70
N PRO A 47 1.10 -7.27 -0.50
CA PRO A 47 1.84 -7.46 -1.75
C PRO A 47 3.13 -6.64 -1.74
N CYS A 48 4.31 -7.31 -1.79
CA CYS A 48 5.62 -6.65 -1.75
C CYS A 48 6.55 -7.09 -2.90
N ALA A 49 6.04 -7.85 -3.88
CA ALA A 49 6.82 -8.41 -4.98
C ALA A 49 6.45 -7.77 -6.32
N LEU A 50 5.48 -8.32 -7.04
CA LEU A 50 5.14 -7.93 -8.41
C LEU A 50 3.80 -7.18 -8.45
N GLY A 51 3.65 -6.32 -9.49
CA GLY A 51 2.38 -5.69 -9.83
C GLY A 51 1.39 -6.68 -10.48
N GLY A 52 0.10 -6.25 -10.59
CA GLY A 52 -0.96 -7.04 -11.21
C GLY A 52 -1.37 -8.29 -10.45
N ILE A 53 -0.91 -8.43 -9.22
CA ILE A 53 -1.18 -9.60 -8.36
C ILE A 53 -2.62 -9.62 -7.87
N LEU A 54 -3.27 -8.47 -7.78
CA LEU A 54 -4.70 -8.33 -7.46
C LEU A 54 -5.48 -8.29 -8.76
N ASN A 55 -6.19 -9.39 -9.07
CA ASN A 55 -6.88 -9.59 -10.34
C ASN A 55 -8.12 -10.48 -10.15
N ASP A 56 -8.81 -10.80 -11.27
CA ASP A 56 -10.03 -11.60 -11.29
C ASP A 56 -9.87 -13.00 -10.65
N ASP A 57 -8.67 -13.55 -10.68
CA ASP A 57 -8.40 -14.90 -10.17
C ASP A 57 -8.02 -14.89 -8.68
N THR A 58 -7.29 -13.86 -8.24
CA THR A 58 -6.70 -13.81 -6.89
C THR A 58 -7.58 -13.10 -5.88
N ILE A 59 -8.26 -12.00 -6.25
CA ILE A 59 -9.14 -11.27 -5.33
C ILE A 59 -10.26 -12.17 -4.76
N PRO A 60 -10.92 -13.04 -5.54
CA PRO A 60 -11.96 -13.93 -5.00
C PRO A 60 -11.46 -14.86 -3.89
N GLN A 61 -10.18 -15.22 -3.89
CA GLN A 61 -9.57 -16.14 -2.91
C GLN A 61 -9.23 -15.46 -1.59
N LEU A 62 -9.05 -14.12 -1.57
CA LEU A 62 -8.60 -13.40 -0.39
C LEU A 62 -9.56 -13.56 0.79
N LYS A 63 -8.97 -13.88 1.95
CA LYS A 63 -9.64 -14.01 3.25
C LYS A 63 -9.03 -13.05 4.27
N VAL A 64 -8.93 -11.79 3.88
CA VAL A 64 -8.29 -10.74 4.69
C VAL A 64 -9.24 -9.56 4.89
N LYS A 65 -8.94 -8.72 5.87
CA LYS A 65 -9.70 -7.49 6.14
C LYS A 65 -9.15 -6.30 5.35
N ALA A 66 -7.85 -6.33 5.04
CA ALA A 66 -7.21 -5.24 4.32
C ALA A 66 -6.09 -5.74 3.41
N VAL A 67 -5.80 -4.93 2.38
CA VAL A 67 -4.62 -5.07 1.53
C VAL A 67 -3.77 -3.81 1.71
N CYS A 68 -2.51 -4.00 2.13
CA CYS A 68 -1.56 -2.91 2.34
C CYS A 68 -0.14 -3.43 2.08
N GLY A 69 0.44 -3.12 0.94
CA GLY A 69 1.76 -3.62 0.53
C GLY A 69 2.58 -2.59 -0.23
N SER A 70 3.86 -2.87 -0.42
CA SER A 70 4.82 -1.95 -1.03
C SER A 70 5.05 -2.19 -2.53
N ALA A 71 4.45 -3.21 -3.14
CA ALA A 71 4.54 -3.42 -4.58
C ALA A 71 3.85 -2.29 -5.34
N ASN A 72 4.42 -1.89 -6.47
CA ASN A 72 3.78 -0.94 -7.40
C ASN A 72 2.72 -1.64 -8.25
N ASN A 73 1.68 -0.90 -8.64
CA ASN A 73 0.64 -1.34 -9.57
C ASN A 73 0.03 -2.69 -9.15
N GLN A 74 -0.36 -2.81 -7.88
CA GLN A 74 -0.85 -4.06 -7.31
C GLN A 74 -2.13 -4.56 -8.01
N LEU A 75 -3.04 -3.63 -8.36
CA LEU A 75 -4.25 -3.92 -9.13
C LEU A 75 -3.91 -4.10 -10.60
N LYS A 76 -4.38 -5.18 -11.24
CA LYS A 76 -4.22 -5.41 -12.68
C LYS A 76 -5.05 -4.45 -13.52
N ASP A 77 -6.23 -4.09 -13.03
CA ASP A 77 -7.09 -3.04 -13.52
C ASP A 77 -7.60 -2.24 -12.32
N GLU A 78 -7.27 -0.94 -12.28
CA GLU A 78 -7.52 -0.12 -11.09
C GLU A 78 -9.00 0.04 -10.78
N GLU A 79 -9.82 0.32 -11.78
CA GLU A 79 -11.23 0.57 -11.59
C GLU A 79 -11.98 -0.70 -11.19
N THR A 80 -11.79 -1.78 -11.93
CA THR A 80 -12.47 -3.05 -11.71
C THR A 80 -12.09 -3.66 -10.38
N HIS A 81 -10.77 -3.78 -10.12
CA HIS A 81 -10.29 -4.55 -8.97
C HIS A 81 -10.38 -3.79 -7.65
N SER A 82 -10.37 -2.43 -7.67
CA SER A 82 -10.66 -1.66 -6.47
C SER A 82 -12.10 -1.88 -6.00
N LYS A 83 -13.05 -1.90 -6.93
CA LYS A 83 -14.46 -2.21 -6.65
C LYS A 83 -14.67 -3.65 -6.19
N MET A 84 -13.96 -4.62 -6.81
CA MET A 84 -14.02 -6.01 -6.35
C MET A 84 -13.55 -6.20 -4.90
N LEU A 85 -12.52 -5.46 -4.48
CA LEU A 85 -12.08 -5.47 -3.08
C LEU A 85 -13.12 -4.84 -2.15
N GLU A 86 -13.73 -3.72 -2.55
CA GLU A 86 -14.79 -3.06 -1.80
C GLU A 86 -16.01 -3.96 -1.65
N ASP A 87 -16.48 -4.61 -2.71
CA ASP A 87 -17.61 -5.56 -2.71
C ASP A 87 -17.37 -6.73 -1.75
N LYS A 88 -16.11 -7.11 -1.53
CA LYS A 88 -15.70 -8.10 -0.55
C LYS A 88 -15.49 -7.52 0.86
N ASN A 89 -15.72 -6.23 1.07
CA ASN A 89 -15.41 -5.51 2.30
C ASN A 89 -13.93 -5.62 2.70
N ILE A 90 -13.03 -5.65 1.73
CA ILE A 90 -11.58 -5.64 1.92
C ILE A 90 -11.08 -4.21 1.73
N LEU A 91 -10.54 -3.61 2.77
CA LEU A 91 -9.99 -2.25 2.71
C LEU A 91 -8.69 -2.25 1.90
N TYR A 92 -8.67 -1.52 0.78
CA TYR A 92 -7.46 -1.35 -0.03
C TYR A 92 -6.73 -0.06 0.33
N ALA A 93 -5.48 -0.17 0.73
CA ALA A 93 -4.58 0.97 0.88
C ALA A 93 -3.88 1.22 -0.46
N PRO A 94 -4.16 2.34 -1.18
CA PRO A 94 -3.57 2.61 -2.49
C PRO A 94 -2.05 2.54 -2.45
N ASP A 95 -1.46 1.73 -3.32
CA ASP A 95 -0.06 1.35 -3.30
C ASP A 95 0.90 2.53 -3.43
N TYR A 96 0.61 3.48 -4.31
CA TYR A 96 1.43 4.68 -4.50
C TYR A 96 1.44 5.63 -3.29
N ILE A 97 0.49 5.50 -2.36
CA ILE A 97 0.53 6.19 -1.07
C ILE A 97 1.41 5.40 -0.10
N VAL A 98 1.14 4.09 0.02
CA VAL A 98 1.85 3.20 0.94
C VAL A 98 3.34 3.15 0.65
N ASN A 99 3.73 3.08 -0.63
CA ASN A 99 5.12 2.96 -1.06
C ASN A 99 5.82 4.30 -1.36
N SER A 100 5.17 5.45 -1.10
CA SER A 100 5.69 6.78 -1.41
C SER A 100 6.98 7.16 -0.69
N GLY A 101 7.41 6.41 0.29
CA GLY A 101 8.63 6.68 1.06
C GLY A 101 9.89 6.84 0.20
N GLY A 102 10.03 6.05 -0.86
CA GLY A 102 11.13 6.16 -1.82
C GLY A 102 11.12 7.50 -2.56
N VAL A 103 9.95 7.93 -3.04
CA VAL A 103 9.78 9.21 -3.74
C VAL A 103 10.04 10.39 -2.79
N ILE A 104 9.55 10.32 -1.56
CA ILE A 104 9.79 11.34 -0.52
C ILE A 104 11.29 11.47 -0.25
N ASN A 105 11.99 10.34 -0.09
CA ASN A 105 13.43 10.34 0.14
C ASN A 105 14.20 10.98 -1.01
N THR A 106 13.86 10.63 -2.26
CA THR A 106 14.50 11.20 -3.45
C THR A 106 14.17 12.69 -3.62
N ALA A 107 12.94 13.10 -3.35
CA ALA A 107 12.53 14.50 -3.43
C ALA A 107 13.29 15.39 -2.42
N ASP A 108 13.69 14.84 -1.28
CA ASP A 108 14.49 15.56 -0.28
C ASP A 108 15.87 15.97 -0.81
N GLU A 109 16.44 15.22 -1.77
CA GLU A 109 17.72 15.54 -2.40
C GLU A 109 17.70 16.87 -3.14
N LEU A 110 16.56 17.28 -3.68
CA LEU A 110 16.41 18.58 -4.37
C LEU A 110 16.69 19.79 -3.47
N ASN A 111 16.53 19.61 -2.16
CA ASN A 111 16.74 20.64 -1.15
C ASN A 111 18.02 20.41 -0.31
N GLY A 112 18.94 19.56 -0.82
CA GLY A 112 20.08 19.05 -0.05
C GLY A 112 19.59 18.01 0.97
N TYR A 113 19.96 16.74 0.74
CA TYR A 113 19.48 15.60 1.51
C TYR A 113 19.65 15.77 3.02
N ASN A 114 18.58 15.51 3.75
CA ASN A 114 18.59 15.45 5.22
C ASN A 114 17.74 14.27 5.69
N GLU A 115 18.41 13.27 6.29
CA GLU A 115 17.78 12.02 6.70
C GLU A 115 16.65 12.21 7.72
N ASP A 116 16.81 13.13 8.67
CA ASP A 116 15.80 13.37 9.71
C ASP A 116 14.53 14.03 9.10
N ARG A 117 14.72 14.97 8.15
CA ARG A 117 13.62 15.59 7.42
C ARG A 117 12.89 14.58 6.54
N ALA A 118 13.62 13.71 5.83
CA ALA A 118 13.05 12.63 5.02
C ALA A 118 12.25 11.66 5.90
N LYS A 119 12.80 11.22 7.02
CA LYS A 119 12.11 10.35 7.99
C LYS A 119 10.84 10.98 8.56
N GLU A 120 10.87 12.27 8.90
CA GLU A 120 9.69 12.96 9.40
C GLU A 120 8.59 13.07 8.33
N SER A 121 8.97 13.34 7.07
CA SER A 121 8.02 13.36 5.95
C SER A 121 7.38 11.98 5.71
N ILE A 122 8.16 10.90 5.83
CA ILE A 122 7.67 9.53 5.68
C ILE A 122 6.64 9.19 6.78
N LYS A 123 6.84 9.65 8.00
CA LYS A 123 5.87 9.44 9.09
C LYS A 123 4.49 10.05 8.80
N GLY A 124 4.40 11.03 7.91
CA GLY A 124 3.13 11.62 7.50
C GLY A 124 2.28 10.74 6.59
N ILE A 125 2.83 9.64 6.05
CA ILE A 125 2.10 8.75 5.12
C ILE A 125 0.86 8.16 5.78
N ASP A 126 0.94 7.78 7.05
CA ASP A 126 -0.20 7.22 7.80
C ASP A 126 -1.34 8.22 7.94
N GLN A 127 -1.04 9.50 8.14
CA GLN A 127 -2.04 10.55 8.24
C GLN A 127 -2.73 10.81 6.90
N VAL A 128 -1.95 10.81 5.79
CA VAL A 128 -2.51 10.92 4.44
C VAL A 128 -3.44 9.75 4.16
N LEU A 129 -3.03 8.52 4.47
CA LEU A 129 -3.83 7.33 4.25
C LEU A 129 -5.12 7.34 5.06
N LYS A 130 -5.06 7.73 6.34
CA LYS A 130 -6.26 7.90 7.19
C LYS A 130 -7.22 8.92 6.60
N HIS A 131 -6.71 10.06 6.13
CA HIS A 131 -7.53 11.09 5.50
C HIS A 131 -8.21 10.58 4.22
N ILE A 132 -7.51 9.78 3.40
CA ILE A 132 -8.10 9.14 2.22
C ILE A 132 -9.22 8.18 2.61
N PHE A 133 -9.04 7.37 3.65
CA PHE A 133 -10.09 6.48 4.15
C PHE A 133 -11.31 7.25 4.70
N ASP A 134 -11.10 8.41 5.31
CA ASP A 134 -12.19 9.26 5.77
C ASP A 134 -12.97 9.83 4.58
N ILE A 135 -12.30 10.36 3.55
CA ILE A 135 -12.92 10.82 2.31
C ILE A 135 -13.71 9.69 1.63
N SER A 136 -13.11 8.51 1.49
CA SER A 136 -13.73 7.32 0.89
C SER A 136 -15.05 6.99 1.58
N ARG A 137 -15.07 6.95 2.90
CA ARG A 137 -16.29 6.68 3.70
C ARG A 137 -17.35 7.78 3.57
N GLU A 138 -16.94 9.05 3.63
CA GLU A 138 -17.85 10.19 3.54
C GLU A 138 -18.52 10.33 2.17
N GLN A 139 -17.80 9.97 1.11
CA GLN A 139 -18.25 10.12 -0.25
C GLN A 139 -18.83 8.82 -0.86
N ASN A 140 -18.75 7.72 -0.12
CA ASN A 140 -19.16 6.38 -0.56
C ASN A 140 -18.48 5.98 -1.89
N GLU A 141 -17.17 6.07 -1.92
CA GLU A 141 -16.30 5.72 -3.05
C GLU A 141 -15.13 4.86 -2.57
N THR A 142 -14.46 4.16 -3.48
CA THR A 142 -13.29 3.36 -3.11
C THR A 142 -12.14 4.23 -2.60
N PRO A 143 -11.24 3.71 -1.73
CA PRO A 143 -10.05 4.45 -1.31
C PRO A 143 -9.16 4.88 -2.48
N LEU A 144 -9.17 4.14 -3.58
CA LEU A 144 -8.45 4.51 -4.80
C LEU A 144 -9.04 5.77 -5.43
N GLU A 145 -10.36 5.80 -5.68
CA GLU A 145 -11.06 6.98 -6.23
C GLU A 145 -10.87 8.20 -5.33
N ALA A 146 -11.01 8.03 -4.01
CA ALA A 146 -10.78 9.08 -3.02
C ALA A 146 -9.36 9.67 -3.12
N SER A 147 -8.36 8.82 -3.30
CA SER A 147 -6.97 9.24 -3.37
C SER A 147 -6.63 9.97 -4.68
N GLN A 148 -7.17 9.51 -5.80
CA GLN A 148 -7.02 10.18 -7.10
C GLN A 148 -7.64 11.60 -7.07
N ARG A 149 -8.86 11.70 -6.57
CA ARG A 149 -9.54 13.00 -6.42
C ARG A 149 -8.82 13.94 -5.43
N PHE A 150 -8.28 13.40 -4.36
CA PHE A 150 -7.47 14.19 -3.42
C PHE A 150 -6.22 14.76 -4.10
N ALA A 151 -5.52 13.94 -4.90
CA ALA A 151 -4.34 14.37 -5.65
C ALA A 151 -4.68 15.44 -6.70
N GLU A 152 -5.74 15.26 -7.48
CA GLU A 152 -6.22 16.22 -8.47
C GLU A 152 -6.53 17.58 -7.83
N LYS A 153 -7.30 17.58 -6.75
CA LYS A 153 -7.63 18.81 -6.01
C LYS A 153 -6.39 19.51 -5.50
N ARG A 154 -5.38 18.75 -5.04
CA ARG A 154 -4.11 19.31 -4.60
C ARG A 154 -3.34 19.96 -5.74
N MET A 155 -3.29 19.32 -6.91
CA MET A 155 -2.63 19.88 -8.11
C MET A 155 -3.32 21.16 -8.58
N GLU A 156 -4.65 21.21 -8.61
CA GLU A 156 -5.41 22.41 -8.95
C GLU A 156 -5.12 23.58 -8.00
N GLN A 157 -5.07 23.32 -6.70
CA GLN A 157 -4.75 24.34 -5.70
C GLN A 157 -3.34 24.90 -5.92
N MET A 158 -2.36 24.06 -6.20
CA MET A 158 -0.99 24.49 -6.47
C MET A 158 -0.86 25.27 -7.78
N SER A 159 -1.57 24.87 -8.83
CA SER A 159 -1.62 25.62 -10.11
C SER A 159 -2.16 27.04 -9.90
N ARG A 160 -3.27 27.19 -9.17
CA ARG A 160 -3.85 28.52 -8.87
C ARG A 160 -2.89 29.43 -8.10
N ILE A 161 -2.10 28.88 -7.17
CA ILE A 161 -1.09 29.65 -6.43
C ILE A 161 0.03 30.12 -7.38
N HIS A 162 0.42 29.30 -8.35
CA HIS A 162 1.45 29.65 -9.32
C HIS A 162 0.99 30.80 -10.25
N ASP A 163 -0.27 30.81 -10.67
CA ASP A 163 -0.85 31.84 -11.53
C ASP A 163 -1.00 33.20 -10.82
N ILE A 164 -1.22 33.20 -9.51
CA ILE A 164 -1.29 34.44 -8.69
C ILE A 164 0.09 35.11 -8.53
N ARG A 165 1.18 34.34 -8.70
CA ARG A 165 2.56 34.86 -8.55
C ARG A 165 3.19 35.39 -9.84
N LYS A 166 2.47 35.35 -10.95
CA LYS A 166 2.84 35.99 -12.24
C LYS A 166 2.23 37.38 -12.33
#